data_1b412bf159ac8288968e7c4ccec447fe
#
_entry.id   1b412bf159ac8288968e7c4ccec447fe
#
_cell.length_a   1.000
_cell.length_b   1.000
_cell.length_c   1.000
_cell.angle_alpha   90.00
_cell.angle_beta   90.00
_cell.angle_gamma   90.00
#
_symmetry.space_group_name_H-M   'P 1'
#
loop_
_entity.id
_entity.type
_entity.pdbx_description
1 polymer ?
#
loop_
_entity_poly.entity_id
_entity_poly.type
_entity_poly.pdbx_seq_one_letter_code
_entity_poly.pdbx_strand_id
1 'polypeptide(L)'
;MSRVLMIGAGGVATVAAFKIVQNQDVFTEFMIASRRKEKCDKLVKDIHAKGYKMDIQTAEVDADDVEQLKALFNSYKPELVINLALPYQDLTIMDACLACGCNYMDTANYEPKDEAHFEYSWQWAYKEKFEQAGLCAILGCGFDPGVSGIFTAYAAKHHFDEIEVLDIVDCNAGNHHKAFATNFNPEINIREITQKGLWYKDGEWIETDPLSIHKPLTYPNIGPRESYLMHHEELESLVKNYPTIKEARFWMTFGLQYLTYLDCIQNLGMSRIDEIEYEAPLADGSGKTAKVKIVPLQFLKAVLPNPQDLGENYDGETSIGCRIRGKKDGKERTYYVYNNCKHQEAYNETGMQGVSYTTGVPAMIGAMMFLKGIWKKPGVWNVEEFDPDPFMEQLNKQGLPWHEVFDGDLEID
;
A
#
# COMPACT_ATOMS: atom_id res chain seq x y z
N MET A 1 -12.95 -25.32 -1.40
CA MET A 1 -13.52 -24.11 -2.00
C MET A 1 -12.93 -22.93 -1.24
N SER A 2 -12.21 -22.04 -1.92
CA SER A 2 -11.66 -20.82 -1.31
C SER A 2 -12.71 -19.71 -1.40
N ARG A 3 -13.09 -19.14 -0.29
CA ARG A 3 -14.06 -18.05 -0.20
C ARG A 3 -13.36 -16.78 0.28
N VAL A 4 -13.27 -15.78 -0.57
CA VAL A 4 -12.55 -14.53 -0.30
C VAL A 4 -13.52 -13.37 -0.24
N LEU A 5 -13.36 -12.55 0.79
CA LEU A 5 -14.05 -11.27 0.93
C LEU A 5 -13.00 -10.14 0.83
N MET A 6 -13.20 -9.22 -0.10
CA MET A 6 -12.40 -8.01 -0.23
C MET A 6 -13.19 -6.81 0.29
N ILE A 7 -12.63 -6.06 1.24
CA ILE A 7 -13.19 -4.82 1.75
C ILE A 7 -12.46 -3.64 1.09
N GLY A 8 -13.21 -2.87 0.33
CA GLY A 8 -12.70 -1.75 -0.46
C GLY A 8 -13.10 -1.85 -1.92
N ALA A 9 -13.31 -0.71 -2.58
CA ALA A 9 -13.64 -0.58 -4.01
C ALA A 9 -12.92 0.64 -4.62
N GLY A 10 -11.67 0.88 -4.19
CA GLY A 10 -10.76 1.90 -4.70
C GLY A 10 -9.90 1.40 -5.85
N GLY A 11 -8.88 2.17 -6.25
CA GLY A 11 -7.98 1.82 -7.35
C GLY A 11 -7.24 0.50 -7.13
N VAL A 12 -6.63 0.32 -5.96
CA VAL A 12 -5.94 -0.92 -5.56
C VAL A 12 -6.90 -2.11 -5.56
N ALA A 13 -8.10 -1.95 -4.97
CA ALA A 13 -9.13 -2.98 -4.96
C ALA A 13 -9.61 -3.34 -6.37
N THR A 14 -9.68 -2.37 -7.28
CA THR A 14 -10.00 -2.63 -8.69
C THR A 14 -8.96 -3.54 -9.34
N VAL A 15 -7.67 -3.25 -9.17
CA VAL A 15 -6.59 -4.10 -9.70
C VAL A 15 -6.63 -5.50 -9.08
N ALA A 16 -6.73 -5.58 -7.74
CA ALA A 16 -6.80 -6.87 -7.05
C ALA A 16 -7.99 -7.72 -7.54
N ALA A 17 -9.17 -7.11 -7.72
CA ALA A 17 -10.35 -7.80 -8.25
C ALA A 17 -10.13 -8.32 -9.68
N PHE A 18 -9.52 -7.51 -10.58
CA PHE A 18 -9.17 -7.98 -11.92
C PHE A 18 -8.19 -9.16 -11.87
N LYS A 19 -7.19 -9.11 -11.01
CA LYS A 19 -6.23 -10.22 -10.85
C LYS A 19 -6.87 -11.46 -10.22
N ILE A 20 -7.78 -11.31 -9.27
CA ILE A 20 -8.55 -12.43 -8.69
C ILE A 20 -9.34 -13.16 -9.78
N VAL A 21 -10.07 -12.45 -10.63
CA VAL A 21 -10.87 -13.09 -11.70
C VAL A 21 -10.04 -13.69 -12.82
N GLN A 22 -8.77 -13.33 -12.95
CA GLN A 22 -7.81 -13.97 -13.85
C GLN A 22 -7.28 -15.30 -13.29
N ASN A 23 -7.41 -15.55 -11.99
CA ASN A 23 -6.87 -16.72 -11.27
C ASN A 23 -7.99 -17.54 -10.59
N GLN A 24 -9.07 -17.85 -11.33
CA GLN A 24 -10.26 -18.55 -10.81
C GLN A 24 -10.00 -20.00 -10.38
N ASP A 25 -8.90 -20.60 -10.81
CA ASP A 25 -8.42 -21.88 -10.30
C ASP A 25 -8.04 -21.86 -8.81
N VAL A 26 -7.67 -20.68 -8.29
CA VAL A 26 -7.37 -20.44 -6.88
C VAL A 26 -8.55 -19.78 -6.15
N PHE A 27 -9.14 -18.76 -6.76
CA PHE A 27 -10.23 -17.98 -6.21
C PHE A 27 -11.58 -18.49 -6.70
N THR A 28 -12.24 -19.35 -5.92
CA THR A 28 -13.48 -20.03 -6.37
C THR A 28 -14.76 -19.30 -6.03
N GLU A 29 -14.79 -18.56 -4.92
CA GLU A 29 -15.88 -17.69 -4.50
C GLU A 29 -15.33 -16.33 -4.08
N PHE A 30 -15.93 -15.25 -4.59
CA PHE A 30 -15.43 -13.90 -4.36
C PHE A 30 -16.56 -12.91 -4.05
N MET A 31 -16.34 -12.09 -3.03
CA MET A 31 -17.24 -10.99 -2.67
C MET A 31 -16.45 -9.69 -2.52
N ILE A 32 -17.04 -8.58 -2.98
CA ILE A 32 -16.52 -7.22 -2.79
C ILE A 32 -17.51 -6.45 -1.89
N ALA A 33 -17.01 -5.83 -0.82
CA ALA A 33 -17.80 -5.02 0.09
C ALA A 33 -17.20 -3.64 0.31
N SER A 34 -18.04 -2.63 0.44
CA SER A 34 -17.62 -1.28 0.82
C SER A 34 -18.81 -0.48 1.35
N ARG A 35 -18.57 0.71 1.93
CA ARG A 35 -19.61 1.63 2.39
C ARG A 35 -20.56 2.10 1.29
N ARG A 36 -20.16 1.98 0.04
CA ARG A 36 -20.95 2.35 -1.15
C ARG A 36 -21.05 1.16 -2.07
N LYS A 37 -22.10 0.37 -1.88
CA LYS A 37 -22.34 -0.85 -2.66
C LYS A 37 -22.35 -0.58 -4.17
N GLU A 38 -22.84 0.57 -4.60
CA GLU A 38 -22.85 0.97 -6.01
C GLU A 38 -21.45 1.02 -6.65
N LYS A 39 -20.39 1.28 -5.86
CA LYS A 39 -19.00 1.18 -6.34
C LYS A 39 -18.59 -0.27 -6.58
N CYS A 40 -19.00 -1.18 -5.69
CA CYS A 40 -18.75 -2.61 -5.87
C CYS A 40 -19.49 -3.13 -7.12
N ASP A 41 -20.76 -2.77 -7.27
CA ASP A 41 -21.58 -3.17 -8.42
C ASP A 41 -20.99 -2.63 -9.74
N LYS A 42 -20.49 -1.37 -9.73
CA LYS A 42 -19.78 -0.80 -10.88
C LYS A 42 -18.53 -1.60 -11.23
N LEU A 43 -17.70 -1.92 -10.25
CA LEU A 43 -16.48 -2.71 -10.46
C LEU A 43 -16.79 -4.09 -11.06
N VAL A 44 -17.80 -4.78 -10.55
CA VAL A 44 -18.27 -6.06 -11.13
C VAL A 44 -18.70 -5.87 -12.59
N LYS A 45 -19.44 -4.80 -12.89
CA LYS A 45 -19.84 -4.48 -14.26
C LYS A 45 -18.64 -4.22 -15.18
N ASP A 46 -17.63 -3.49 -14.70
CA ASP A 46 -16.42 -3.18 -15.46
C ASP A 46 -15.61 -4.48 -15.73
N ILE A 47 -15.51 -5.37 -14.75
CA ILE A 47 -14.89 -6.71 -14.90
C ILE A 47 -15.62 -7.54 -15.96
N HIS A 48 -16.96 -7.59 -15.90
CA HIS A 48 -17.76 -8.34 -16.89
C HIS A 48 -17.66 -7.70 -18.29
N ALA A 49 -17.58 -6.37 -18.40
CA ALA A 49 -17.38 -5.69 -19.68
C ALA A 49 -16.05 -6.02 -20.35
N LYS A 50 -15.02 -6.38 -19.58
CA LYS A 50 -13.73 -6.93 -20.11
C LYS A 50 -13.77 -8.43 -20.42
N GLY A 51 -14.93 -9.08 -20.27
CA GLY A 51 -15.14 -10.47 -20.71
C GLY A 51 -14.95 -11.54 -19.63
N TYR A 52 -14.62 -11.17 -18.40
CA TYR A 52 -14.54 -12.11 -17.27
C TYR A 52 -15.95 -12.48 -16.80
N LYS A 53 -16.19 -13.76 -16.45
CA LYS A 53 -17.53 -14.28 -16.16
C LYS A 53 -17.69 -14.83 -14.74
N MET A 54 -16.72 -14.58 -13.85
CA MET A 54 -16.82 -15.00 -12.47
C MET A 54 -18.07 -14.39 -11.83
N ASP A 55 -18.85 -15.19 -11.08
CA ASP A 55 -19.91 -14.65 -10.24
C ASP A 55 -19.31 -13.98 -9.01
N ILE A 56 -19.49 -12.65 -8.91
CA ILE A 56 -18.92 -11.82 -7.86
C ILE A 56 -20.08 -11.25 -7.05
N GLN A 57 -20.15 -11.60 -5.77
CA GLN A 57 -21.13 -11.03 -4.86
C GLN A 57 -20.69 -9.62 -4.43
N THR A 58 -21.67 -8.76 -4.13
CA THR A 58 -21.40 -7.44 -3.60
C THR A 58 -22.21 -7.17 -2.35
N ALA A 59 -21.62 -6.42 -1.41
CA ALA A 59 -22.29 -6.06 -0.15
C ALA A 59 -21.99 -4.60 0.22
N GLU A 60 -22.88 -4.02 1.02
CA GLU A 60 -22.62 -2.78 1.74
C GLU A 60 -22.14 -3.12 3.14
N VAL A 61 -21.05 -2.48 3.59
CA VAL A 61 -20.53 -2.60 4.95
C VAL A 61 -19.76 -1.34 5.34
N ASP A 62 -19.98 -0.86 6.53
CA ASP A 62 -19.09 0.15 7.14
C ASP A 62 -17.99 -0.60 7.91
N ALA A 63 -16.74 -0.43 7.44
CA ALA A 63 -15.57 -1.07 8.06
C ALA A 63 -15.13 -0.41 9.38
N ASP A 64 -15.75 0.70 9.78
CA ASP A 64 -15.63 1.27 11.11
C ASP A 64 -16.61 0.62 12.12
N ASP A 65 -17.57 -0.22 11.66
CA ASP A 65 -18.58 -0.86 12.49
C ASP A 65 -18.33 -2.39 12.59
N VAL A 66 -17.77 -2.82 13.73
CA VAL A 66 -17.46 -4.23 14.02
C VAL A 66 -18.70 -5.14 13.92
N GLU A 67 -19.89 -4.67 14.32
CA GLU A 67 -21.09 -5.50 14.29
C GLU A 67 -21.61 -5.71 12.86
N GLN A 68 -21.52 -4.70 12.00
CA GLN A 68 -21.82 -4.88 10.57
C GLN A 68 -20.82 -5.84 9.90
N LEU A 69 -19.53 -5.71 10.21
CA LEU A 69 -18.50 -6.63 9.72
C LEU A 69 -18.78 -8.07 10.17
N LYS A 70 -19.07 -8.29 11.46
CA LYS A 70 -19.43 -9.62 12.01
C LYS A 70 -20.67 -10.21 11.35
N ALA A 71 -21.70 -9.40 11.12
CA ALA A 71 -22.91 -9.84 10.42
C ALA A 71 -22.59 -10.32 9.00
N LEU A 72 -21.77 -9.54 8.26
CA LEU A 72 -21.33 -9.90 6.91
C LEU A 72 -20.46 -11.18 6.93
N PHE A 73 -19.47 -11.25 7.82
CA PHE A 73 -18.56 -12.41 7.91
C PHE A 73 -19.30 -13.69 8.29
N ASN A 74 -20.24 -13.63 9.24
CA ASN A 74 -21.05 -14.79 9.62
C ASN A 74 -21.98 -15.25 8.49
N SER A 75 -22.47 -14.33 7.65
CA SER A 75 -23.32 -14.65 6.51
C SER A 75 -22.52 -15.27 5.36
N TYR A 76 -21.40 -14.65 4.99
CA TYR A 76 -20.60 -15.06 3.84
C TYR A 76 -19.58 -16.16 4.18
N LYS A 77 -19.07 -16.18 5.42
CA LYS A 77 -18.07 -17.12 5.97
C LYS A 77 -16.78 -17.14 5.13
N PRO A 78 -16.09 -16.02 4.97
CA PRO A 78 -14.86 -15.97 4.21
C PRO A 78 -13.75 -16.80 4.89
N GLU A 79 -12.94 -17.48 4.09
CA GLU A 79 -11.70 -18.09 4.55
C GLU A 79 -10.62 -17.01 4.77
N LEU A 80 -10.62 -16.00 3.89
CA LEU A 80 -9.70 -14.86 3.94
C LEU A 80 -10.46 -13.55 3.69
N VAL A 81 -10.20 -12.57 4.54
CA VAL A 81 -10.62 -11.17 4.36
C VAL A 81 -9.40 -10.37 3.87
N ILE A 82 -9.52 -9.75 2.70
CA ILE A 82 -8.52 -8.83 2.15
C ILE A 82 -8.99 -7.41 2.43
N ASN A 83 -8.26 -6.69 3.26
CA ASN A 83 -8.55 -5.31 3.59
C ASN A 83 -7.82 -4.37 2.61
N LEU A 84 -8.56 -3.73 1.73
CA LEU A 84 -8.13 -2.67 0.81
C LEU A 84 -8.94 -1.39 1.05
N ALA A 85 -9.43 -1.22 2.28
CA ALA A 85 -10.02 0.02 2.76
C ALA A 85 -8.91 1.00 3.18
N LEU A 86 -9.20 1.96 4.06
CA LEU A 86 -8.18 2.84 4.59
C LEU A 86 -7.51 2.20 5.83
N PRO A 87 -6.27 2.55 6.17
CA PRO A 87 -5.56 1.98 7.31
C PRO A 87 -6.27 2.18 8.65
N TYR A 88 -7.13 3.18 8.75
CA TYR A 88 -7.96 3.44 9.94
C TYR A 88 -8.89 2.29 10.35
N GLN A 89 -9.22 1.38 9.43
CA GLN A 89 -10.15 0.28 9.64
C GLN A 89 -9.45 -1.05 9.99
N ASP A 90 -8.14 -1.12 9.97
CA ASP A 90 -7.40 -2.38 10.12
C ASP A 90 -7.77 -3.11 11.42
N LEU A 91 -7.70 -2.42 12.57
CA LEU A 91 -7.97 -3.05 13.86
C LEU A 91 -9.45 -3.48 13.99
N THR A 92 -10.37 -2.68 13.46
CA THR A 92 -11.81 -3.00 13.47
C THR A 92 -12.10 -4.26 12.65
N ILE A 93 -11.45 -4.40 11.49
CA ILE A 93 -11.59 -5.60 10.65
C ILE A 93 -10.89 -6.79 11.30
N MET A 94 -9.71 -6.63 11.92
CA MET A 94 -9.02 -7.68 12.66
C MET A 94 -9.85 -8.21 13.85
N ASP A 95 -10.53 -7.32 14.59
CA ASP A 95 -11.46 -7.70 15.66
C ASP A 95 -12.62 -8.53 15.13
N ALA A 96 -13.23 -8.14 14.01
CA ALA A 96 -14.28 -8.89 13.36
C ALA A 96 -13.79 -10.25 12.84
N CYS A 97 -12.57 -10.32 12.29
CA CYS A 97 -11.94 -11.57 11.84
C CYS A 97 -11.75 -12.54 13.00
N LEU A 98 -11.21 -12.09 14.13
CA LEU A 98 -11.07 -12.91 15.35
C LEU A 98 -12.41 -13.42 15.85
N ALA A 99 -13.43 -12.54 15.90
CA ALA A 99 -14.76 -12.90 16.40
C ALA A 99 -15.48 -13.94 15.52
N CYS A 100 -15.20 -13.96 14.21
CA CYS A 100 -15.87 -14.83 13.24
C CYS A 100 -15.02 -16.00 12.74
N GLY A 101 -13.76 -16.13 13.18
CA GLY A 101 -12.85 -17.20 12.75
C GLY A 101 -12.37 -17.05 11.32
N CYS A 102 -12.13 -15.82 10.86
CA CYS A 102 -11.63 -15.50 9.53
C CYS A 102 -10.15 -15.12 9.55
N ASN A 103 -9.41 -15.43 8.50
CA ASN A 103 -8.04 -14.95 8.33
C ASN A 103 -8.05 -13.54 7.73
N TYR A 104 -6.97 -12.79 7.94
CA TYR A 104 -6.85 -11.37 7.59
C TYR A 104 -5.64 -11.10 6.70
N MET A 105 -5.75 -10.14 5.80
CA MET A 105 -4.63 -9.58 5.06
C MET A 105 -4.89 -8.12 4.69
N ASP A 106 -3.87 -7.28 4.74
CA ASP A 106 -3.90 -5.88 4.30
C ASP A 106 -2.71 -5.52 3.39
N THR A 107 -2.62 -4.24 3.01
CA THR A 107 -1.55 -3.69 2.16
C THR A 107 -0.82 -2.50 2.79
N ALA A 108 -1.09 -2.20 4.05
CA ALA A 108 -0.51 -1.09 4.80
C ALA A 108 -0.47 -1.45 6.28
N ASN A 109 -0.15 -0.51 7.15
CA ASN A 109 -0.29 -0.64 8.59
C ASN A 109 -1.43 0.23 9.13
N TYR A 110 -1.87 -0.06 10.36
CA TYR A 110 -2.86 0.78 11.05
C TYR A 110 -2.34 2.19 11.27
N GLU A 111 -3.22 3.19 11.06
CA GLU A 111 -2.98 4.59 11.36
C GLU A 111 -4.16 5.17 12.15
N PRO A 112 -3.93 5.86 13.30
CA PRO A 112 -4.97 6.61 13.98
C PRO A 112 -5.49 7.78 13.12
N LYS A 113 -6.81 8.06 13.20
CA LYS A 113 -7.43 9.16 12.42
C LYS A 113 -6.97 10.55 12.86
N ASP A 114 -6.67 10.70 14.14
CA ASP A 114 -6.38 11.96 14.81
C ASP A 114 -4.89 12.28 14.93
N GLU A 115 -4.03 11.33 14.57
CA GLU A 115 -2.58 11.48 14.59
C GLU A 115 -1.97 10.82 13.35
N ALA A 116 -1.03 11.50 12.68
CA ALA A 116 -0.25 10.89 11.60
C ALA A 116 0.89 10.09 12.24
N HIS A 117 0.65 8.81 12.46
CA HIS A 117 1.59 7.92 13.13
C HIS A 117 1.49 6.51 12.55
N PHE A 118 2.51 6.11 11.79
CA PHE A 118 2.57 4.86 11.07
C PHE A 118 3.48 3.89 11.82
N GLU A 119 2.91 2.81 12.39
CA GLU A 119 3.67 1.76 13.06
C GLU A 119 2.89 0.42 13.09
N TYR A 120 3.61 -0.68 13.06
CA TYR A 120 3.02 -2.03 13.13
C TYR A 120 2.67 -2.48 14.55
N SER A 121 3.12 -1.80 15.60
CA SER A 121 2.95 -2.23 16.99
C SER A 121 1.49 -2.52 17.35
N TRP A 122 0.54 -1.73 16.82
CA TRP A 122 -0.90 -1.90 17.00
C TRP A 122 -1.41 -3.24 16.50
N GLN A 123 -0.97 -3.65 15.31
CA GLN A 123 -1.39 -4.90 14.69
C GLN A 123 -0.60 -6.09 15.25
N TRP A 124 0.70 -5.94 15.55
CA TRP A 124 1.49 -6.99 16.20
C TRP A 124 0.96 -7.36 17.58
N ALA A 125 0.30 -6.44 18.30
CA ALA A 125 -0.36 -6.73 19.57
C ALA A 125 -1.48 -7.79 19.47
N TYR A 126 -1.97 -8.08 18.25
CA TYR A 126 -2.94 -9.13 17.99
C TYR A 126 -2.35 -10.53 17.83
N LYS A 127 -1.01 -10.66 17.79
CA LYS A 127 -0.32 -11.91 17.44
C LYS A 127 -0.79 -13.10 18.28
N GLU A 128 -0.77 -12.98 19.60
CA GLU A 128 -1.20 -14.07 20.49
C GLU A 128 -2.68 -14.45 20.32
N LYS A 129 -3.55 -13.46 20.06
CA LYS A 129 -4.98 -13.72 19.83
C LYS A 129 -5.21 -14.52 18.56
N PHE A 130 -4.51 -14.18 17.47
CA PHE A 130 -4.56 -14.92 16.21
C PHE A 130 -3.95 -16.31 16.35
N GLU A 131 -2.83 -16.47 17.06
CA GLU A 131 -2.23 -17.77 17.36
C GLU A 131 -3.17 -18.69 18.14
N GLN A 132 -3.80 -18.18 19.21
CA GLN A 132 -4.75 -18.95 20.03
C GLN A 132 -6.02 -19.33 19.25
N ALA A 133 -6.45 -18.49 18.32
CA ALA A 133 -7.58 -18.77 17.44
C ALA A 133 -7.22 -19.71 16.27
N GLY A 134 -5.95 -20.03 16.06
CA GLY A 134 -5.49 -20.80 14.90
C GLY A 134 -5.62 -20.02 13.57
N LEU A 135 -5.69 -18.69 13.62
CA LEU A 135 -5.88 -17.81 12.49
C LEU A 135 -4.56 -17.14 12.06
N CYS A 136 -4.49 -16.76 10.80
CA CYS A 136 -3.37 -16.04 10.19
C CYS A 136 -3.78 -14.62 9.84
N ALA A 137 -2.93 -13.64 10.17
CA ALA A 137 -2.98 -12.29 9.64
C ALA A 137 -1.67 -12.00 8.89
N ILE A 138 -1.77 -11.50 7.67
CA ILE A 138 -0.64 -11.09 6.81
C ILE A 138 -0.69 -9.58 6.67
N LEU A 139 0.35 -8.90 7.09
CA LEU A 139 0.42 -7.45 7.11
C LEU A 139 1.29 -6.90 5.96
N GLY A 140 0.85 -5.76 5.42
CA GLY A 140 1.63 -5.00 4.47
C GLY A 140 1.88 -5.77 3.17
N CYS A 141 0.87 -6.38 2.55
CA CYS A 141 1.02 -7.13 1.31
C CYS A 141 0.68 -6.29 0.07
N GLY A 142 1.31 -5.10 -0.02
CA GLY A 142 1.29 -4.21 -1.17
C GLY A 142 2.60 -4.25 -1.95
N PHE A 143 3.08 -3.09 -2.41
CA PHE A 143 4.43 -3.00 -2.97
C PHE A 143 5.43 -2.51 -1.92
N ASP A 144 5.20 -1.35 -1.40
CA ASP A 144 5.85 -0.70 -0.27
C ASP A 144 4.75 -0.15 0.67
N PRO A 145 4.50 -0.88 1.76
CA PRO A 145 5.07 -2.17 2.17
C PRO A 145 4.56 -3.37 1.35
N GLY A 146 5.41 -4.39 1.22
CA GLY A 146 5.05 -5.67 0.61
C GLY A 146 6.15 -6.26 -0.27
N VAL A 147 6.18 -5.95 -1.57
CA VAL A 147 7.22 -6.44 -2.47
C VAL A 147 8.61 -6.01 -2.02
N SER A 148 8.77 -4.83 -1.42
CA SER A 148 10.02 -4.39 -0.78
C SER A 148 10.50 -5.36 0.30
N GLY A 149 9.59 -5.84 1.14
CA GLY A 149 9.86 -6.88 2.14
C GLY A 149 10.23 -8.23 1.50
N ILE A 150 9.49 -8.64 0.46
CA ILE A 150 9.76 -9.87 -0.30
C ILE A 150 11.11 -9.78 -1.02
N PHE A 151 11.46 -8.65 -1.63
CA PHE A 151 12.77 -8.43 -2.26
C PHE A 151 13.91 -8.56 -1.23
N THR A 152 13.71 -8.01 -0.03
CA THR A 152 14.67 -8.12 1.07
C THR A 152 14.80 -9.56 1.56
N ALA A 153 13.68 -10.28 1.73
CA ALA A 153 13.67 -11.68 2.10
C ALA A 153 14.34 -12.58 1.04
N TYR A 154 14.08 -12.31 -0.24
CA TYR A 154 14.73 -13.02 -1.34
C TYR A 154 16.25 -12.79 -1.35
N ALA A 155 16.66 -11.54 -1.19
CA ALA A 155 18.08 -11.20 -1.08
C ALA A 155 18.75 -11.89 0.10
N ALA A 156 18.14 -11.86 1.30
CA ALA A 156 18.64 -12.54 2.49
C ALA A 156 18.76 -14.05 2.28
N LYS A 157 17.78 -14.68 1.63
CA LYS A 157 17.77 -16.12 1.40
C LYS A 157 18.85 -16.58 0.42
N HIS A 158 19.06 -15.82 -0.67
CA HIS A 158 19.88 -16.28 -1.79
C HIS A 158 21.22 -15.58 -1.94
N HIS A 159 21.33 -14.32 -1.52
CA HIS A 159 22.45 -13.47 -1.90
C HIS A 159 23.27 -12.91 -0.76
N PHE A 160 22.76 -12.94 0.48
CA PHE A 160 23.44 -12.39 1.64
C PHE A 160 23.43 -13.36 2.83
N ASP A 161 24.52 -13.35 3.60
CA ASP A 161 24.56 -13.92 4.96
C ASP A 161 24.28 -12.82 5.99
N GLU A 162 24.65 -11.56 5.66
CA GLU A 162 24.42 -10.37 6.46
C GLU A 162 23.98 -9.23 5.54
N ILE A 163 22.81 -8.65 5.78
CA ILE A 163 22.39 -7.38 5.17
C ILE A 163 22.80 -6.26 6.13
N GLU A 164 23.60 -5.31 5.66
CA GLU A 164 24.10 -4.22 6.50
C GLU A 164 23.42 -2.88 6.17
N VAL A 165 23.13 -2.61 4.90
CA VAL A 165 22.44 -1.38 4.44
C VAL A 165 21.30 -1.75 3.52
N LEU A 166 20.15 -1.17 3.76
CA LEU A 166 18.95 -1.30 2.94
C LEU A 166 18.42 0.07 2.58
N ASP A 167 18.40 0.38 1.29
CA ASP A 167 17.67 1.52 0.72
C ASP A 167 16.49 1.01 -0.10
N ILE A 168 15.27 1.29 0.34
CA ILE A 168 14.07 1.14 -0.48
C ILE A 168 13.93 2.41 -1.30
N VAL A 169 13.73 2.26 -2.60
CA VAL A 169 13.68 3.38 -3.54
C VAL A 169 12.40 3.30 -4.36
N ASP A 170 11.55 4.29 -4.25
CA ASP A 170 10.30 4.42 -5.01
C ASP A 170 10.34 5.65 -5.92
N CYS A 171 10.20 5.39 -7.21
CA CYS A 171 10.12 6.41 -8.23
C CYS A 171 8.85 6.28 -9.05
N ASN A 172 8.01 7.29 -9.00
CA ASN A 172 6.98 7.50 -10.00
C ASN A 172 7.42 8.60 -10.97
N ALA A 173 7.88 8.21 -12.17
CA ALA A 173 8.29 9.13 -13.23
C ALA A 173 7.14 9.43 -14.22
N GLY A 174 5.92 9.16 -13.83
CA GLY A 174 4.77 9.38 -14.68
C GLY A 174 4.30 10.84 -14.73
N ASN A 175 3.46 11.12 -15.72
CA ASN A 175 2.79 12.41 -15.87
C ASN A 175 1.29 12.20 -16.17
N HIS A 176 0.45 12.57 -15.24
CA HIS A 176 -1.02 12.51 -15.35
C HIS A 176 -1.65 13.80 -15.90
N HIS A 177 -0.84 14.78 -16.34
CA HIS A 177 -1.25 16.06 -16.95
C HIS A 177 -2.18 16.93 -16.08
N LYS A 178 -2.21 16.71 -14.76
CA LYS A 178 -2.92 17.59 -13.81
C LYS A 178 -1.93 18.51 -13.13
N ALA A 179 -2.36 19.71 -12.77
CA ALA A 179 -1.54 20.65 -12.02
C ALA A 179 -1.13 20.08 -10.64
N PHE A 180 -2.09 19.47 -9.95
CA PHE A 180 -1.89 18.75 -8.70
C PHE A 180 -2.88 17.58 -8.60
N ALA A 181 -2.39 16.40 -8.32
CA ALA A 181 -3.18 15.21 -8.00
C ALA A 181 -2.29 14.23 -7.22
N THR A 182 -2.91 13.33 -6.48
CA THR A 182 -2.23 12.26 -5.75
C THR A 182 -2.51 10.91 -6.42
N ASN A 183 -1.56 9.97 -6.36
CA ASN A 183 -1.69 8.67 -7.04
C ASN A 183 -2.55 7.67 -6.27
N PHE A 184 -2.76 7.90 -4.99
CA PHE A 184 -3.65 7.15 -4.11
C PHE A 184 -4.45 8.13 -3.25
N ASN A 185 -5.11 7.65 -2.18
CA ASN A 185 -5.98 8.49 -1.36
C ASN A 185 -5.29 9.81 -0.98
N PRO A 186 -5.85 10.99 -1.34
CA PRO A 186 -5.20 12.28 -1.11
C PRO A 186 -4.90 12.57 0.36
N GLU A 187 -5.76 12.11 1.27
CA GLU A 187 -5.57 12.29 2.70
C GLU A 187 -4.34 11.53 3.19
N ILE A 188 -4.23 10.24 2.86
CA ILE A 188 -3.09 9.40 3.26
C ILE A 188 -1.81 9.94 2.62
N ASN A 189 -1.82 10.22 1.32
CA ASN A 189 -0.66 10.74 0.59
C ASN A 189 -0.14 12.06 1.20
N ILE A 190 -1.02 13.02 1.49
CA ILE A 190 -0.59 14.31 2.06
C ILE A 190 -0.07 14.12 3.48
N ARG A 191 -0.71 13.29 4.30
CA ARG A 191 -0.27 13.00 5.68
C ARG A 191 1.12 12.37 5.68
N GLU A 192 1.33 11.37 4.85
CA GLU A 192 2.60 10.66 4.69
C GLU A 192 3.74 11.60 4.29
N ILE A 193 3.56 12.43 3.26
CA ILE A 193 4.61 13.32 2.76
C ILE A 193 4.92 14.48 3.71
N THR A 194 3.95 14.91 4.49
CA THR A 194 4.08 16.06 5.41
C THR A 194 4.53 15.70 6.82
N GLN A 195 4.61 14.40 7.15
CA GLN A 195 5.17 13.94 8.41
C GLN A 195 6.71 14.04 8.42
N LYS A 196 7.28 13.95 9.61
CA LYS A 196 8.73 13.87 9.78
C LYS A 196 9.30 12.63 9.12
N GLY A 197 10.47 12.75 8.53
CA GLY A 197 11.23 11.60 8.07
C GLY A 197 11.76 10.79 9.25
N LEU A 198 11.81 9.48 9.12
CA LEU A 198 12.36 8.58 10.13
C LEU A 198 13.13 7.45 9.44
N TRP A 199 14.38 7.26 9.83
CA TRP A 199 15.22 6.20 9.28
C TRP A 199 16.10 5.57 10.36
N TYR A 200 16.61 4.37 10.09
CA TYR A 200 17.37 3.61 11.08
C TYR A 200 18.86 3.68 10.80
N LYS A 201 19.66 3.89 11.88
CA LYS A 201 21.11 3.87 11.81
C LYS A 201 21.73 3.39 13.12
N ASP A 202 22.57 2.37 13.05
CA ASP A 202 23.41 1.85 14.15
C ASP A 202 22.64 1.63 15.49
N GLY A 203 21.42 1.13 15.42
CA GLY A 203 20.60 0.83 16.59
C GLY A 203 19.62 1.94 17.00
N GLU A 204 19.63 3.09 16.31
CA GLU A 204 18.82 4.24 16.65
C GLU A 204 17.92 4.66 15.47
N TRP A 205 16.72 5.13 15.79
CA TRP A 205 15.83 5.79 14.85
C TRP A 205 16.11 7.28 14.81
N ILE A 206 16.43 7.81 13.64
CA ILE A 206 16.81 9.20 13.44
C ILE A 206 15.67 9.95 12.77
N GLU A 207 15.12 10.92 13.49
CA GLU A 207 14.06 11.80 13.00
C GLU A 207 14.64 12.99 12.23
N THR A 208 13.99 13.38 11.14
CA THR A 208 14.36 14.54 10.31
C THR A 208 13.13 15.39 9.99
N ASP A 209 13.36 16.65 9.63
CA ASP A 209 12.26 17.47 9.12
C ASP A 209 11.73 16.89 7.79
N PRO A 210 10.43 17.08 7.48
CA PRO A 210 9.84 16.56 6.25
C PRO A 210 10.65 16.95 5.01
N LEU A 211 10.98 15.97 4.16
CA LEU A 211 11.68 16.15 2.89
C LEU A 211 13.02 16.90 2.97
N SER A 212 13.61 17.08 4.17
CA SER A 212 14.83 17.86 4.36
C SER A 212 16.11 17.18 3.88
N ILE A 213 16.11 15.85 3.79
CA ILE A 213 17.22 15.06 3.25
C ILE A 213 16.79 14.56 1.87
N HIS A 214 17.56 14.94 0.84
CA HIS A 214 17.29 14.51 -0.52
C HIS A 214 18.57 14.42 -1.34
N LYS A 215 18.56 13.55 -2.35
CA LYS A 215 19.65 13.38 -3.30
C LYS A 215 19.15 12.85 -4.64
N PRO A 216 19.84 13.07 -5.75
CA PRO A 216 19.52 12.40 -6.99
C PRO A 216 19.88 10.91 -6.91
N LEU A 217 18.95 10.05 -7.28
CA LEU A 217 19.17 8.62 -7.47
C LEU A 217 18.84 8.24 -8.91
N THR A 218 19.59 7.27 -9.48
CA THR A 218 19.40 6.82 -10.86
C THR A 218 18.48 5.61 -10.89
N TYR A 219 17.37 5.72 -11.60
CA TYR A 219 16.39 4.64 -11.75
C TYR A 219 16.47 3.99 -13.13
N PRO A 220 16.41 2.65 -13.23
CA PRO A 220 16.44 1.94 -14.50
C PRO A 220 15.32 2.41 -15.44
N ASN A 221 15.66 2.61 -16.72
CA ASN A 221 14.82 3.14 -17.81
C ASN A 221 14.36 4.61 -17.64
N ILE A 222 14.49 5.19 -16.46
CA ILE A 222 14.00 6.54 -16.11
C ILE A 222 15.13 7.56 -16.04
N GLY A 223 16.30 7.15 -15.53
CA GLY A 223 17.45 8.04 -15.28
C GLY A 223 17.36 8.73 -13.91
N PRO A 224 18.18 9.78 -13.70
CA PRO A 224 18.26 10.43 -12.39
C PRO A 224 16.98 11.17 -12.02
N ARG A 225 16.57 11.02 -10.76
CA ARG A 225 15.44 11.74 -10.14
C ARG A 225 15.82 12.16 -8.73
N GLU A 226 15.39 13.36 -8.36
CA GLU A 226 15.50 13.81 -6.97
C GLU A 226 14.65 12.94 -6.07
N SER A 227 15.28 12.32 -5.08
CA SER A 227 14.68 11.37 -4.18
C SER A 227 14.79 11.90 -2.75
N TYR A 228 13.70 11.86 -2.02
CA TYR A 228 13.55 12.44 -0.68
C TYR A 228 13.46 11.32 0.34
N LEU A 229 14.25 11.45 1.42
CA LEU A 229 14.18 10.51 2.54
C LEU A 229 12.89 10.75 3.31
N MET A 230 12.16 9.68 3.54
CA MET A 230 10.89 9.68 4.25
C MET A 230 10.84 8.60 5.31
N HIS A 231 9.85 8.69 6.20
CA HIS A 231 9.41 7.54 6.99
C HIS A 231 8.53 6.64 6.13
N HIS A 232 8.74 5.33 6.23
CA HIS A 232 7.84 4.33 5.69
C HIS A 232 7.83 3.10 6.60
N GLU A 233 6.64 2.52 6.80
CA GLU A 233 6.40 1.56 7.88
C GLU A 233 7.17 0.24 7.77
N GLU A 234 7.48 -0.24 6.56
CA GLU A 234 8.21 -1.49 6.40
C GLU A 234 9.65 -1.44 6.93
N LEU A 235 10.22 -0.25 7.09
CA LEU A 235 11.53 -0.13 7.72
C LEU A 235 11.52 -0.71 9.14
N GLU A 236 10.42 -0.52 9.89
CA GLU A 236 10.26 -1.04 11.26
C GLU A 236 10.29 -2.58 11.26
N SER A 237 9.51 -3.20 10.40
CA SER A 237 9.44 -4.67 10.34
C SER A 237 10.74 -5.28 9.79
N LEU A 238 11.38 -4.65 8.80
CA LEU A 238 12.61 -5.13 8.20
C LEU A 238 13.80 -5.05 9.17
N VAL A 239 13.97 -3.95 9.88
CA VAL A 239 15.00 -3.81 10.92
C VAL A 239 14.79 -4.84 12.04
N LYS A 240 13.54 -5.08 12.44
CA LYS A 240 13.20 -6.09 13.45
C LYS A 240 13.51 -7.51 12.97
N ASN A 241 13.22 -7.85 11.71
CA ASN A 241 13.36 -9.19 11.18
C ASN A 241 14.78 -9.50 10.67
N TYR A 242 15.56 -8.46 10.33
CA TYR A 242 16.95 -8.58 9.86
C TYR A 242 17.92 -7.79 10.77
N PRO A 243 18.29 -8.34 11.94
CA PRO A 243 19.07 -7.60 12.96
C PRO A 243 20.51 -7.26 12.55
N THR A 244 20.99 -7.73 11.42
CA THR A 244 22.29 -7.33 10.84
C THR A 244 22.26 -5.99 10.12
N ILE A 245 21.07 -5.45 9.86
CA ILE A 245 20.88 -4.12 9.24
C ILE A 245 21.40 -3.07 10.21
N LYS A 246 22.34 -2.26 9.71
CA LYS A 246 22.91 -1.10 10.40
C LYS A 246 22.29 0.21 9.94
N GLU A 247 21.90 0.27 8.65
CA GLU A 247 21.19 1.42 8.08
C GLU A 247 20.02 0.95 7.24
N ALA A 248 18.82 1.55 7.44
CA ALA A 248 17.64 1.34 6.64
C ALA A 248 16.97 2.68 6.32
N ARG A 249 16.70 2.93 5.02
CA ARG A 249 16.15 4.19 4.54
C ARG A 249 15.10 3.93 3.47
N PHE A 250 14.11 4.83 3.42
CA PHE A 250 13.12 4.87 2.34
C PHE A 250 13.24 6.18 1.56
N TRP A 251 13.26 6.08 0.25
CA TRP A 251 13.43 7.20 -0.66
C TRP A 251 12.30 7.24 -1.67
N MET A 252 11.59 8.36 -1.75
CA MET A 252 10.51 8.57 -2.71
C MET A 252 10.76 9.80 -3.59
N THR A 253 10.29 9.75 -4.82
CA THR A 253 10.47 10.85 -5.78
C THR A 253 9.23 11.72 -5.89
N PHE A 254 9.44 13.03 -5.99
CA PHE A 254 8.38 14.00 -6.22
C PHE A 254 8.77 14.99 -7.31
N GLY A 255 7.81 15.34 -8.16
CA GLY A 255 7.99 16.41 -9.14
C GLY A 255 8.02 17.79 -8.46
N LEU A 256 8.88 18.72 -8.93
CA LEU A 256 8.97 20.07 -8.38
C LEU A 256 7.62 20.81 -8.38
N GLN A 257 6.80 20.61 -9.42
CA GLN A 257 5.46 21.18 -9.48
C GLN A 257 4.56 20.67 -8.34
N TYR A 258 4.59 19.37 -8.07
CA TYR A 258 3.84 18.75 -6.98
C TYR A 258 4.25 19.37 -5.64
N LEU A 259 5.55 19.42 -5.35
CA LEU A 259 6.07 19.98 -4.09
C LEU A 259 5.71 21.47 -3.93
N THR A 260 5.74 22.25 -5.01
CA THR A 260 5.36 23.67 -4.98
C THR A 260 3.89 23.85 -4.59
N TYR A 261 2.98 23.02 -5.13
CA TYR A 261 1.58 23.08 -4.76
C TYR A 261 1.33 22.53 -3.34
N LEU A 262 2.04 21.49 -2.94
CA LEU A 262 1.95 20.94 -1.59
C LEU A 262 2.37 21.97 -0.54
N ASP A 263 3.49 22.68 -0.77
CA ASP A 263 3.95 23.76 0.11
C ASP A 263 2.88 24.87 0.21
N CYS A 264 2.28 25.27 -0.90
CA CYS A 264 1.19 26.24 -0.90
C CYS A 264 -0.01 25.74 -0.07
N ILE A 265 -0.42 24.48 -0.25
CA ILE A 265 -1.52 23.84 0.49
C ILE A 265 -1.23 23.84 2.00
N GLN A 266 0.00 23.51 2.41
CA GLN A 266 0.42 23.52 3.81
C GLN A 266 0.41 24.94 4.39
N ASN A 267 0.99 25.92 3.69
CA ASN A 267 1.04 27.32 4.11
C ASN A 267 -0.37 27.96 4.22
N LEU A 268 -1.34 27.49 3.45
CA LEU A 268 -2.74 27.87 3.56
C LEU A 268 -3.49 27.16 4.70
N GLY A 269 -2.86 26.17 5.36
CA GLY A 269 -3.49 25.37 6.40
C GLY A 269 -4.50 24.35 5.88
N MET A 270 -4.48 24.03 4.57
CA MET A 270 -5.39 23.07 3.96
C MET A 270 -5.04 21.62 4.24
N SER A 271 -3.83 21.33 4.73
CA SER A 271 -3.39 20.01 5.20
C SER A 271 -3.77 19.70 6.67
N ARG A 272 -4.41 20.62 7.38
CA ARG A 272 -4.82 20.44 8.78
C ARG A 272 -5.87 19.34 8.91
N ILE A 273 -5.72 18.52 9.95
CA ILE A 273 -6.62 17.41 10.31
C ILE A 273 -7.60 17.76 11.45
N ASP A 274 -7.40 18.90 12.12
CA ASP A 274 -8.29 19.39 13.16
C ASP A 274 -9.52 20.12 12.58
N GLU A 275 -10.62 20.07 13.33
CA GLU A 275 -11.86 20.77 12.94
C GLU A 275 -11.70 22.29 13.13
N ILE A 276 -12.07 23.05 12.11
CA ILE A 276 -12.18 24.51 12.18
C ILE A 276 -13.63 24.95 12.00
N GLU A 277 -14.01 26.06 12.65
CA GLU A 277 -15.33 26.68 12.50
C GLU A 277 -15.18 28.02 11.77
N TYR A 278 -16.06 28.30 10.80
CA TYR A 278 -16.15 29.59 10.13
C TYR A 278 -17.60 29.95 9.81
N GLU A 279 -17.87 31.24 9.60
CA GLU A 279 -19.18 31.70 9.16
C GLU A 279 -19.30 31.66 7.62
N ALA A 280 -20.16 30.78 7.12
CA ALA A 280 -20.42 30.63 5.69
C ALA A 280 -21.71 31.39 5.30
N PRO A 281 -21.74 32.11 4.16
CA PRO A 281 -22.97 32.66 3.62
C PRO A 281 -23.97 31.56 3.28
N LEU A 282 -25.25 31.75 3.60
CA LEU A 282 -26.31 30.84 3.17
C LEU A 282 -26.53 30.93 1.67
N ALA A 283 -26.67 29.78 1.02
CA ALA A 283 -26.94 29.72 -0.44
C ALA A 283 -28.33 30.14 -0.86
N ASP A 284 -29.19 30.50 0.09
CA ASP A 284 -30.59 30.91 -0.14
C ASP A 284 -30.76 32.35 -0.57
N GLY A 285 -29.66 33.11 -0.73
CA GLY A 285 -29.69 34.51 -1.14
C GLY A 285 -30.17 35.48 -0.05
N SER A 286 -30.36 35.03 1.20
CA SER A 286 -30.85 35.84 2.32
C SER A 286 -29.83 36.85 2.86
N GLY A 287 -28.56 36.72 2.47
CA GLY A 287 -27.44 37.48 3.03
C GLY A 287 -27.08 37.10 4.47
N LYS A 288 -27.68 36.04 5.02
CA LYS A 288 -27.39 35.50 6.34
C LYS A 288 -26.20 34.55 6.26
N THR A 289 -25.55 34.38 7.42
CA THR A 289 -24.47 33.40 7.59
C THR A 289 -24.90 32.27 8.54
N ALA A 290 -24.24 31.12 8.40
CA ALA A 290 -24.32 30.02 9.37
C ALA A 290 -22.91 29.56 9.75
N LYS A 291 -22.74 29.13 11.00
CA LYS A 291 -21.51 28.50 11.43
C LYS A 291 -21.38 27.11 10.79
N VAL A 292 -20.28 26.88 10.12
CA VAL A 292 -19.95 25.63 9.47
C VAL A 292 -18.65 25.11 10.05
N LYS A 293 -18.61 23.82 10.35
CA LYS A 293 -17.43 23.12 10.82
C LYS A 293 -16.89 22.22 9.69
N ILE A 294 -15.61 22.30 9.45
CA ILE A 294 -14.92 21.47 8.47
C ILE A 294 -13.55 21.02 9.00
N VAL A 295 -13.09 19.88 8.52
CA VAL A 295 -11.68 19.50 8.58
C VAL A 295 -11.05 19.88 7.23
N PRO A 296 -10.07 20.81 7.17
CA PRO A 296 -9.53 21.33 5.92
C PRO A 296 -9.03 20.24 4.96
N LEU A 297 -8.32 19.23 5.46
CA LEU A 297 -7.83 18.11 4.66
C LEU A 297 -8.97 17.28 4.04
N GLN A 298 -10.08 17.08 4.75
CA GLN A 298 -11.25 16.38 4.20
C GLN A 298 -11.94 17.19 3.11
N PHE A 299 -11.98 18.52 3.25
CA PHE A 299 -12.49 19.40 2.20
C PHE A 299 -11.55 19.38 0.98
N LEU A 300 -10.25 19.48 1.18
CA LEU A 300 -9.24 19.37 0.11
C LEU A 300 -9.41 18.06 -0.66
N LYS A 301 -9.49 16.93 0.04
CA LYS A 301 -9.73 15.61 -0.55
C LYS A 301 -10.99 15.56 -1.43
N ALA A 302 -12.05 16.28 -1.04
CA ALA A 302 -13.31 16.28 -1.79
C ALA A 302 -13.23 17.06 -3.13
N VAL A 303 -12.29 18.01 -3.25
CA VAL A 303 -12.13 18.84 -4.47
C VAL A 303 -10.97 18.39 -5.35
N LEU A 304 -10.06 17.56 -4.84
CA LEU A 304 -8.93 17.02 -5.62
C LEU A 304 -9.41 15.99 -6.66
N PRO A 305 -8.68 15.84 -7.79
CA PRO A 305 -8.92 14.78 -8.74
C PRO A 305 -8.91 13.40 -8.04
N ASN A 306 -9.86 12.54 -8.41
CA ASN A 306 -9.88 11.18 -7.88
C ASN A 306 -8.73 10.37 -8.49
N PRO A 307 -7.86 9.73 -7.70
CA PRO A 307 -6.75 8.90 -8.20
C PRO A 307 -7.16 7.79 -9.17
N GLN A 308 -8.40 7.27 -9.06
CA GLN A 308 -8.93 6.25 -9.96
C GLN A 308 -9.13 6.77 -11.40
N ASP A 309 -9.29 8.09 -11.58
CA ASP A 309 -9.57 8.71 -12.87
C ASP A 309 -8.30 9.21 -13.58
N LEU A 310 -7.11 8.97 -13.03
CA LEU A 310 -5.86 9.46 -13.60
C LEU A 310 -5.32 8.58 -14.74
N GLY A 311 -5.70 7.31 -14.82
CA GLY A 311 -5.03 6.30 -15.63
C GLY A 311 -5.13 6.50 -17.16
N GLU A 312 -6.23 7.10 -17.68
CA GLU A 312 -6.52 7.19 -19.11
C GLU A 312 -5.40 7.87 -19.93
N ASN A 313 -4.82 8.93 -19.38
CA ASN A 313 -3.76 9.72 -20.03
C ASN A 313 -2.53 9.86 -19.13
N TYR A 314 -2.11 8.79 -18.50
CA TYR A 314 -0.99 8.78 -17.59
C TYR A 314 0.25 8.20 -18.30
N ASP A 315 1.15 9.06 -18.73
CA ASP A 315 2.38 8.65 -19.38
C ASP A 315 3.46 8.23 -18.38
N GLY A 316 4.45 7.47 -18.85
CA GLY A 316 5.63 7.08 -18.06
C GLY A 316 5.42 5.79 -17.26
N GLU A 317 6.29 5.62 -16.27
CA GLU A 317 6.38 4.38 -15.50
C GLU A 317 6.80 4.63 -14.06
N THR A 318 6.51 3.67 -13.17
CA THR A 318 7.12 3.57 -11.84
C THR A 318 8.38 2.71 -11.90
N SER A 319 9.31 2.92 -10.98
CA SER A 319 10.46 2.04 -10.70
C SER A 319 10.64 1.94 -9.20
N ILE A 320 10.34 0.76 -8.63
CA ILE A 320 10.38 0.55 -7.19
C ILE A 320 11.27 -0.65 -6.89
N GLY A 321 12.14 -0.55 -5.88
CA GLY A 321 13.03 -1.65 -5.55
C GLY A 321 13.86 -1.45 -4.28
N CYS A 322 14.72 -2.43 -4.03
CA CYS A 322 15.61 -2.45 -2.87
C CYS A 322 17.06 -2.46 -3.32
N ARG A 323 17.83 -1.48 -2.86
CA ARG A 323 19.30 -1.44 -2.97
C ARG A 323 19.88 -1.94 -1.67
N ILE A 324 20.68 -2.99 -1.75
CA ILE A 324 21.17 -3.71 -0.59
C ILE A 324 22.69 -3.80 -0.64
N ARG A 325 23.34 -3.50 0.48
CA ARG A 325 24.75 -3.77 0.72
C ARG A 325 24.89 -4.66 1.93
N GLY A 326 25.80 -5.63 1.85
CA GLY A 326 26.04 -6.57 2.92
C GLY A 326 27.16 -7.55 2.58
N LYS A 327 27.12 -8.75 3.16
CA LYS A 327 28.16 -9.76 2.98
C LYS A 327 27.58 -11.10 2.53
N LYS A 328 28.35 -11.78 1.67
CA LYS A 328 28.17 -13.19 1.31
C LYS A 328 29.51 -13.91 1.35
N ASP A 329 29.60 -15.01 2.08
CA ASP A 329 30.86 -15.78 2.27
C ASP A 329 32.02 -14.88 2.73
N GLY A 330 31.74 -13.92 3.63
CA GLY A 330 32.69 -12.97 4.20
C GLY A 330 33.17 -11.87 3.23
N LYS A 331 32.60 -11.76 2.04
CA LYS A 331 32.91 -10.72 1.05
C LYS A 331 31.77 -9.71 0.96
N GLU A 332 32.14 -8.45 0.80
CA GLU A 332 31.17 -7.40 0.51
C GLU A 332 30.50 -7.63 -0.83
N ARG A 333 29.21 -7.31 -0.90
CA ARG A 333 28.37 -7.41 -2.06
C ARG A 333 27.36 -6.26 -2.08
N THR A 334 27.04 -5.80 -3.28
CA THR A 334 25.89 -4.93 -3.54
C THR A 334 24.88 -5.64 -4.43
N TYR A 335 23.60 -5.35 -4.21
CA TYR A 335 22.51 -5.98 -4.94
C TYR A 335 21.35 -4.99 -5.08
N TYR A 336 20.83 -4.87 -6.28
CA TYR A 336 19.63 -4.10 -6.56
C TYR A 336 18.59 -4.97 -7.22
N VAL A 337 17.45 -5.11 -6.58
CA VAL A 337 16.27 -5.78 -7.12
C VAL A 337 15.15 -4.77 -7.28
N TYR A 338 14.52 -4.73 -8.46
CA TYR A 338 13.52 -3.72 -8.77
C TYR A 338 12.48 -4.19 -9.78
N ASN A 339 11.37 -3.48 -9.83
CA ASN A 339 10.32 -3.61 -10.84
C ASN A 339 10.09 -2.27 -11.53
N ASN A 340 9.82 -2.29 -12.84
CA ASN A 340 9.27 -1.17 -13.58
C ASN A 340 7.83 -1.50 -14.00
N CYS A 341 6.90 -0.53 -13.84
CA CYS A 341 5.52 -0.68 -14.23
C CYS A 341 5.04 0.55 -15.04
N LYS A 342 4.69 0.34 -16.31
CA LYS A 342 4.19 1.40 -17.17
C LYS A 342 2.71 1.67 -16.88
N HIS A 343 2.37 2.95 -16.67
CA HIS A 343 1.00 3.36 -16.35
C HIS A 343 -0.02 2.94 -17.41
N GLN A 344 0.30 3.07 -18.71
CA GLN A 344 -0.61 2.71 -19.79
C GLN A 344 -0.80 1.18 -19.95
N GLU A 345 0.22 0.38 -19.67
CA GLU A 345 0.08 -1.09 -19.68
C GLU A 345 -0.86 -1.53 -18.54
N ALA A 346 -0.67 -1.00 -17.33
CA ALA A 346 -1.55 -1.23 -16.19
C ALA A 346 -3.00 -0.78 -16.47
N TYR A 347 -3.17 0.41 -17.07
CA TYR A 347 -4.47 0.95 -17.42
C TYR A 347 -5.19 0.11 -18.47
N ASN A 348 -4.50 -0.32 -19.51
CA ASN A 348 -5.07 -1.16 -20.57
C ASN A 348 -5.61 -2.49 -20.02
N GLU A 349 -4.94 -3.05 -19.02
CA GLU A 349 -5.35 -4.30 -18.38
C GLU A 349 -6.52 -4.09 -17.41
N THR A 350 -6.37 -3.17 -16.47
CA THR A 350 -7.26 -3.08 -15.31
C THR A 350 -8.12 -1.81 -15.26
N GLY A 351 -7.83 -0.82 -16.10
CA GLY A 351 -8.43 0.52 -16.03
C GLY A 351 -7.85 1.39 -14.93
N MET A 352 -6.74 0.96 -14.28
CA MET A 352 -6.08 1.70 -13.20
C MET A 352 -4.63 2.01 -13.59
N GLN A 353 -4.09 3.10 -13.02
CA GLN A 353 -2.72 3.52 -13.26
C GLN A 353 -1.70 2.66 -12.47
N GLY A 354 -0.39 2.81 -12.79
CA GLY A 354 0.68 1.95 -12.31
C GLY A 354 0.80 1.85 -10.79
N VAL A 355 0.61 2.93 -10.02
CA VAL A 355 0.72 2.89 -8.56
C VAL A 355 -0.38 2.02 -7.92
N SER A 356 -1.62 2.09 -8.44
CA SER A 356 -2.67 1.14 -8.02
C SER A 356 -2.37 -0.30 -8.46
N TYR A 357 -1.71 -0.46 -9.61
CA TYR A 357 -1.36 -1.76 -10.16
C TYR A 357 -0.24 -2.43 -9.36
N THR A 358 0.82 -1.69 -9.03
CA THR A 358 1.94 -2.20 -8.22
C THR A 358 1.51 -2.65 -6.84
N THR A 359 0.47 -2.05 -6.24
CA THR A 359 -0.08 -2.47 -4.94
C THR A 359 -1.13 -3.58 -5.06
N GLY A 360 -2.01 -3.52 -6.06
CA GLY A 360 -3.13 -4.46 -6.17
C GLY A 360 -2.72 -5.86 -6.65
N VAL A 361 -1.69 -5.96 -7.50
CA VAL A 361 -1.16 -7.26 -7.94
C VAL A 361 -0.56 -8.06 -6.78
N PRO A 362 0.35 -7.50 -5.95
CA PRO A 362 0.87 -8.19 -4.77
C PRO A 362 -0.21 -8.59 -3.77
N ALA A 363 -1.22 -7.75 -3.54
CA ALA A 363 -2.34 -8.09 -2.67
C ALA A 363 -3.04 -9.39 -3.12
N MET A 364 -3.29 -9.55 -4.43
CA MET A 364 -3.83 -10.80 -4.98
C MET A 364 -2.84 -11.96 -4.85
N ILE A 365 -1.54 -11.73 -5.09
CA ILE A 365 -0.52 -12.80 -4.97
C ILE A 365 -0.42 -13.28 -3.52
N GLY A 366 -0.41 -12.39 -2.52
CA GLY A 366 -0.41 -12.77 -1.10
C GLY A 366 -1.63 -13.60 -0.73
N ALA A 367 -2.82 -13.20 -1.19
CA ALA A 367 -4.03 -13.99 -1.02
C ALA A 367 -3.92 -15.36 -1.69
N MET A 368 -3.33 -15.45 -2.88
CA MET A 368 -3.04 -16.72 -3.57
C MET A 368 -2.06 -17.58 -2.74
N MET A 369 -0.99 -17.02 -2.19
CA MET A 369 -0.05 -17.75 -1.33
C MET A 369 -0.74 -18.31 -0.09
N PHE A 370 -1.62 -17.51 0.54
CA PHE A 370 -2.41 -17.96 1.67
C PHE A 370 -3.34 -19.12 1.29
N LEU A 371 -4.15 -18.97 0.24
CA LEU A 371 -5.12 -19.97 -0.20
C LEU A 371 -4.49 -21.29 -0.64
N LYS A 372 -3.28 -21.23 -1.20
CA LYS A 372 -2.48 -22.41 -1.53
C LYS A 372 -1.81 -23.05 -0.30
N GLY A 373 -1.96 -22.47 0.89
CA GLY A 373 -1.37 -22.97 2.13
C GLY A 373 0.14 -22.70 2.28
N ILE A 374 0.74 -21.92 1.37
CA ILE A 374 2.17 -21.60 1.38
C ILE A 374 2.45 -20.58 2.50
N TRP A 375 1.59 -19.57 2.67
CA TRP A 375 1.69 -18.52 3.67
C TRP A 375 0.64 -18.65 4.78
N LYS A 376 0.31 -19.86 5.17
CA LYS A 376 -0.73 -20.12 6.18
C LYS A 376 -0.12 -20.63 7.47
N LYS A 377 0.14 -19.74 8.42
CA LYS A 377 0.58 -20.07 9.78
C LYS A 377 -0.14 -19.18 10.79
N PRO A 378 -0.59 -19.72 11.96
CA PRO A 378 -1.25 -18.92 12.98
C PRO A 378 -0.39 -17.77 13.49
N GLY A 379 -1.01 -16.63 13.78
CA GLY A 379 -0.35 -15.43 14.28
C GLY A 379 -0.52 -14.23 13.36
N VAL A 380 0.25 -13.17 13.61
CA VAL A 380 0.33 -11.95 12.81
C VAL A 380 1.76 -11.82 12.27
N TRP A 381 1.88 -11.65 10.97
CA TRP A 381 3.14 -11.76 10.26
C TRP A 381 3.26 -10.72 9.16
N ASN A 382 4.43 -10.08 9.05
CA ASN A 382 4.77 -9.30 7.87
C ASN A 382 5.20 -10.23 6.73
N VAL A 383 5.11 -9.76 5.48
CA VAL A 383 5.33 -10.60 4.30
C VAL A 383 6.74 -11.20 4.22
N GLU A 384 7.76 -10.48 4.69
CA GLU A 384 9.16 -10.93 4.71
C GLU A 384 9.43 -12.09 5.69
N GLU A 385 8.48 -12.44 6.54
CA GLU A 385 8.57 -13.59 7.47
C GLU A 385 8.10 -14.91 6.83
N PHE A 386 7.77 -14.87 5.53
CA PHE A 386 7.38 -16.04 4.73
C PHE A 386 8.45 -16.38 3.67
N ASP A 387 8.30 -17.54 3.02
CA ASP A 387 9.16 -17.90 1.88
C ASP A 387 8.88 -16.98 0.70
N PRO A 388 9.89 -16.21 0.20
CA PRO A 388 9.71 -15.26 -0.89
C PRO A 388 9.61 -15.92 -2.26
N ASP A 389 10.22 -17.10 -2.49
CA ASP A 389 10.41 -17.66 -3.83
C ASP A 389 9.09 -17.86 -4.60
N PRO A 390 8.04 -18.46 -4.01
CA PRO A 390 6.78 -18.65 -4.72
C PRO A 390 6.10 -17.32 -5.09
N PHE A 391 6.27 -16.29 -4.24
CA PHE A 391 5.74 -14.96 -4.50
C PHE A 391 6.51 -14.26 -5.64
N MET A 392 7.84 -14.33 -5.63
CA MET A 392 8.71 -13.79 -6.68
C MET A 392 8.40 -14.42 -8.05
N GLU A 393 8.12 -15.71 -8.08
CA GLU A 393 7.67 -16.40 -9.31
C GLU A 393 6.33 -15.85 -9.81
N GLN A 394 5.38 -15.57 -8.90
CA GLN A 394 4.09 -15.02 -9.27
C GLN A 394 4.17 -13.56 -9.72
N LEU A 395 5.03 -12.73 -9.18
CA LEU A 395 5.24 -11.36 -9.68
C LEU A 395 5.48 -11.35 -11.19
N ASN A 396 6.38 -12.21 -11.69
CA ASN A 396 6.67 -12.35 -13.12
C ASN A 396 5.43 -12.79 -13.92
N LYS A 397 4.64 -13.72 -13.38
CA LYS A 397 3.45 -14.27 -14.06
C LYS A 397 2.26 -13.31 -14.07
N GLN A 398 2.16 -12.46 -13.05
CA GLN A 398 1.01 -11.60 -12.83
C GLN A 398 1.20 -10.16 -13.35
N GLY A 399 2.29 -9.88 -14.08
CA GLY A 399 2.49 -8.61 -14.78
C GLY A 399 3.36 -7.59 -14.04
N LEU A 400 4.09 -8.02 -13.00
CA LEU A 400 5.12 -7.23 -12.33
C LEU A 400 6.49 -7.93 -12.40
N PRO A 401 7.09 -8.05 -13.60
CA PRO A 401 8.40 -8.65 -13.74
C PRO A 401 9.45 -7.86 -12.97
N TRP A 402 10.32 -8.55 -12.25
CA TRP A 402 11.42 -7.97 -11.50
C TRP A 402 12.77 -8.24 -12.16
N HIS A 403 13.73 -7.40 -11.85
CA HIS A 403 15.07 -7.42 -12.41
C HIS A 403 16.11 -7.33 -11.29
N GLU A 404 17.33 -7.82 -11.56
CA GLU A 404 18.45 -7.84 -10.61
C GLU A 404 19.70 -7.21 -11.21
N VAL A 405 20.45 -6.49 -10.36
CA VAL A 405 21.79 -5.99 -10.67
C VAL A 405 22.73 -6.36 -9.52
N PHE A 406 23.84 -7.00 -9.82
CA PHE A 406 24.84 -7.43 -8.85
C PHE A 406 26.10 -6.59 -8.94
N ASP A 407 26.67 -6.30 -7.78
CA ASP A 407 28.00 -5.69 -7.64
C ASP A 407 28.17 -4.39 -8.45
N GLY A 408 27.09 -3.66 -8.66
CA GLY A 408 27.04 -2.36 -9.31
C GLY A 408 27.26 -1.21 -8.32
N ASP A 409 27.50 -0.01 -8.86
CA ASP A 409 27.41 1.22 -8.10
C ASP A 409 25.92 1.51 -7.82
N LEU A 410 25.53 1.43 -6.57
CA LEU A 410 24.13 1.59 -6.14
C LEU A 410 23.81 3.00 -5.63
N GLU A 411 24.78 3.93 -5.66
CA GLU A 411 24.59 5.26 -5.06
C GLU A 411 24.16 5.19 -3.57
N ILE A 412 24.59 4.12 -2.87
CA ILE A 412 24.40 3.92 -1.43
C ILE A 412 25.67 4.41 -0.73
N ASP A 413 25.56 5.47 0.07
CA ASP A 413 26.65 6.04 0.84
C ASP A 413 26.84 5.30 2.17
#